data_416371c265e52efb3a0fe5e5eba0a893
#
_entry.id   416371c265e52efb3a0fe5e5eba0a893
#
_cell.length_a   1.000
_cell.length_b   1.000
_cell.length_c   1.000
_cell.angle_alpha   90.00
_cell.angle_beta   90.00
_cell.angle_gamma   90.00
#
_symmetry.space_group_name_H-M   'P 1'
#
loop_
_entity.id
_entity.type
_entity.pdbx_description
1 polymer ?
#
loop_
_entity_poly.entity_id
_entity_poly.type
_entity_poly.pdbx_seq_one_letter_code
_entity_poly.pdbx_strand_id
1 'polypeptide(L)'
;MRIVLNLKITLILRINMKKISILALIISLFASAFAIANEVNVFNARHYKADAEMYDKFTAATGIKVNLINGKSGALEKRIAEEGADSSADLYITADAGRCGAMDAKGLLQSGLTSPTIKASVPKNFRTNKWVGVAKRARIIYYSPERVSGAELSGLTYEGLADPKWKGRIVIRKSSNIYNKSLVASLIANNGKKATADWAKGVVANMARDSKGNDRAQIMAVAAGEADIAVANTYYLALMLSVKKVLNNKRLQKS
;
A
#
# COMPACT_ATOMS: atom_id res chain seq x y z
N MET A 1 -6.90 -80.62 22.54
CA MET A 1 -5.76 -79.66 22.38
C MET A 1 -5.89 -78.62 21.21
N ARG A 2 -6.56 -78.92 20.09
CA ARG A 2 -6.78 -78.05 18.97
C ARG A 2 -7.73 -76.85 19.25
N ILE A 3 -8.74 -76.93 20.07
CA ILE A 3 -9.75 -75.92 20.37
C ILE A 3 -9.14 -74.77 21.20
N VAL A 4 -8.30 -75.08 22.17
CA VAL A 4 -7.66 -74.08 23.04
C VAL A 4 -6.62 -73.20 22.27
N LEU A 5 -5.94 -73.77 21.27
CA LEU A 5 -4.96 -73.08 20.44
C LEU A 5 -5.64 -72.09 19.50
N ASN A 6 -6.78 -72.50 18.89
CA ASN A 6 -7.54 -71.55 18.00
C ASN A 6 -8.15 -70.38 18.76
N LEU A 7 -8.62 -70.57 20.01
CA LEU A 7 -9.13 -69.48 20.84
C LEU A 7 -8.01 -68.44 21.20
N LYS A 8 -6.78 -68.90 21.51
CA LYS A 8 -5.64 -68.01 21.81
C LYS A 8 -5.22 -67.28 20.60
N ILE A 9 -5.15 -67.89 19.42
CA ILE A 9 -4.76 -67.16 18.17
C ILE A 9 -5.81 -66.09 17.80
N THR A 10 -7.09 -66.41 17.90
CA THR A 10 -8.19 -65.46 17.60
C THR A 10 -8.22 -64.30 18.60
N LEU A 11 -7.89 -64.52 19.87
CA LEU A 11 -7.82 -63.46 20.89
C LEU A 11 -6.62 -62.54 20.67
N ILE A 12 -5.44 -63.12 20.33
CA ILE A 12 -4.22 -62.33 20.02
C ILE A 12 -4.43 -61.47 18.76
N LEU A 13 -5.05 -62.01 17.70
CA LEU A 13 -5.39 -61.28 16.48
C LEU A 13 -6.39 -60.13 16.76
N ARG A 14 -7.43 -60.34 17.58
CA ARG A 14 -8.38 -59.29 17.98
C ARG A 14 -7.75 -58.20 18.81
N ILE A 15 -6.79 -58.51 19.71
CA ILE A 15 -6.07 -57.51 20.52
C ILE A 15 -5.12 -56.68 19.64
N ASN A 16 -4.44 -57.31 18.68
CA ASN A 16 -3.57 -56.60 17.76
C ASN A 16 -4.37 -55.69 16.78
N MET A 17 -5.51 -56.18 16.28
CA MET A 17 -6.38 -55.32 15.44
C MET A 17 -6.94 -54.13 16.21
N LYS A 18 -7.34 -54.26 17.47
CA LYS A 18 -7.76 -53.11 18.29
C LYS A 18 -6.61 -52.13 18.53
N LYS A 19 -5.38 -52.61 18.79
CA LYS A 19 -4.19 -51.72 18.95
C LYS A 19 -3.85 -51.01 17.64
N ILE A 20 -3.94 -51.63 16.49
CA ILE A 20 -3.73 -51.05 15.18
C ILE A 20 -4.82 -50.00 14.89
N SER A 21 -6.09 -50.29 15.21
CA SER A 21 -7.17 -49.32 15.04
C SER A 21 -7.05 -48.09 15.93
N ILE A 22 -6.60 -48.26 17.18
CA ILE A 22 -6.35 -47.16 18.10
C ILE A 22 -5.15 -46.32 17.61
N LEU A 23 -4.08 -46.96 17.14
CA LEU A 23 -2.92 -46.28 16.58
C LEU A 23 -3.28 -45.48 15.31
N ALA A 24 -4.08 -46.07 14.43
CA ALA A 24 -4.60 -45.41 13.22
C ALA A 24 -5.50 -44.21 13.56
N LEU A 25 -6.33 -44.35 14.61
CA LEU A 25 -7.18 -43.25 15.09
C LEU A 25 -6.34 -42.09 15.69
N ILE A 26 -5.30 -42.43 16.44
CA ILE A 26 -4.38 -41.45 17.01
C ILE A 26 -3.60 -40.72 15.88
N ILE A 27 -3.10 -41.43 14.87
CA ILE A 27 -2.42 -40.87 13.72
C ILE A 27 -3.37 -39.98 12.91
N SER A 28 -4.64 -40.35 12.74
CA SER A 28 -5.62 -39.49 12.05
C SER A 28 -6.01 -38.25 12.84
N LEU A 29 -6.04 -38.30 14.17
CA LEU A 29 -6.23 -37.11 15.01
C LEU A 29 -5.02 -36.17 14.96
N PHE A 30 -3.80 -36.67 14.92
CA PHE A 30 -2.59 -35.86 14.75
C PHE A 30 -2.47 -35.30 13.33
N ALA A 31 -2.90 -35.99 12.30
CA ALA A 31 -2.92 -35.47 10.92
C ALA A 31 -3.92 -34.30 10.76
N SER A 32 -5.03 -34.31 11.49
CA SER A 32 -5.99 -33.18 11.47
C SER A 32 -5.52 -31.95 12.24
N ALA A 33 -4.57 -32.09 13.17
CA ALA A 33 -4.05 -30.97 13.95
C ALA A 33 -3.06 -30.07 13.16
N PHE A 34 -2.62 -30.51 11.98
CA PHE A 34 -1.73 -29.72 11.11
C PHE A 34 -2.44 -29.07 9.92
N ALA A 35 -3.76 -29.07 9.87
CA ALA A 35 -4.50 -28.14 9.00
C ALA A 35 -4.47 -26.73 9.63
N ILE A 36 -3.27 -26.17 9.82
CA ILE A 36 -3.11 -24.71 10.01
C ILE A 36 -3.73 -24.11 8.77
N ALA A 37 -4.74 -23.26 8.95
CA ALA A 37 -5.33 -22.53 7.84
C ALA A 37 -4.21 -21.78 7.12
N ASN A 38 -3.78 -22.32 5.98
CA ASN A 38 -2.74 -21.69 5.15
C ASN A 38 -3.35 -20.48 4.43
N GLU A 39 -3.75 -19.47 5.20
CA GLU A 39 -4.30 -18.24 4.67
C GLU A 39 -3.77 -17.02 5.41
N VAL A 40 -3.74 -15.90 4.71
CA VAL A 40 -3.37 -14.60 5.23
C VAL A 40 -4.42 -13.57 4.85
N ASN A 41 -4.91 -12.81 5.82
CA ASN A 41 -5.91 -11.76 5.66
C ASN A 41 -5.21 -10.43 5.43
N VAL A 42 -5.36 -9.88 4.24
CA VAL A 42 -4.74 -8.62 3.84
C VAL A 42 -5.79 -7.52 3.79
N PHE A 43 -5.73 -6.59 4.71
CA PHE A 43 -6.51 -5.36 4.68
C PHE A 43 -5.85 -4.41 3.66
N ASN A 44 -6.49 -4.27 2.50
CA ASN A 44 -5.88 -3.65 1.33
C ASN A 44 -6.56 -2.34 0.95
N ALA A 45 -5.84 -1.24 1.07
CA ALA A 45 -6.28 0.08 0.64
C ALA A 45 -5.78 0.47 -0.76
N ARG A 46 -5.23 -0.48 -1.51
CA ARG A 46 -4.79 -0.31 -2.89
C ARG A 46 -5.85 -0.87 -3.86
N HIS A 47 -5.77 -0.48 -5.13
CA HIS A 47 -6.79 -0.83 -6.14
C HIS A 47 -6.17 -1.11 -7.52
N TYR A 48 -4.90 -1.49 -7.57
CA TYR A 48 -4.21 -1.76 -8.83
C TYR A 48 -4.32 -3.25 -9.20
N LYS A 49 -4.64 -3.55 -10.46
CA LYS A 49 -4.72 -4.93 -10.98
C LYS A 49 -3.40 -5.70 -10.81
N ALA A 50 -2.27 -5.02 -10.98
CA ALA A 50 -0.95 -5.62 -10.79
C ALA A 50 -0.71 -6.18 -9.37
N ASP A 51 -1.42 -5.64 -8.36
CA ASP A 51 -1.32 -6.15 -7.00
C ASP A 51 -1.98 -7.55 -6.90
N ALA A 52 -3.07 -7.80 -7.62
CA ALA A 52 -3.73 -9.12 -7.64
C ALA A 52 -2.81 -10.22 -8.20
N GLU A 53 -2.13 -9.95 -9.32
CA GLU A 53 -1.18 -10.90 -9.91
C GLU A 53 -0.03 -11.26 -8.94
N MET A 54 0.37 -10.33 -8.08
CA MET A 54 1.39 -10.57 -7.06
C MET A 54 0.88 -11.54 -5.98
N TYR A 55 -0.37 -11.38 -5.54
CA TYR A 55 -0.98 -12.29 -4.56
C TYR A 55 -1.19 -13.70 -5.14
N ASP A 56 -1.62 -13.79 -6.40
CA ASP A 56 -1.77 -15.07 -7.10
C ASP A 56 -0.42 -15.82 -7.20
N LYS A 57 0.67 -15.11 -7.56
CA LYS A 57 2.02 -15.67 -7.58
C LYS A 57 2.49 -16.12 -6.20
N PHE A 58 2.17 -15.38 -5.15
CA PHE A 58 2.48 -15.76 -3.78
C PHE A 58 1.76 -17.06 -3.39
N THR A 59 0.46 -17.12 -3.65
CA THR A 59 -0.34 -18.33 -3.38
C THR A 59 0.17 -19.53 -4.17
N ALA A 60 0.49 -19.35 -5.46
CA ALA A 60 1.05 -20.42 -6.29
C ALA A 60 2.41 -20.93 -5.79
N ALA A 61 3.25 -20.04 -5.25
CA ALA A 61 4.59 -20.38 -4.77
C ALA A 61 4.58 -21.02 -3.36
N THR A 62 3.60 -20.70 -2.51
CA THR A 62 3.62 -21.04 -1.08
C THR A 62 2.49 -21.98 -0.66
N GLY A 63 1.42 -22.10 -1.46
CA GLY A 63 0.17 -22.76 -1.06
C GLY A 63 -0.68 -21.93 -0.06
N ILE A 64 -0.21 -20.75 0.37
CA ILE A 64 -0.91 -19.90 1.32
C ILE A 64 -1.94 -19.04 0.56
N LYS A 65 -3.21 -19.15 0.93
CA LYS A 65 -4.30 -18.37 0.34
C LYS A 65 -4.25 -16.93 0.84
N VAL A 66 -4.42 -15.97 -0.07
CA VAL A 66 -4.54 -14.56 0.28
C VAL A 66 -6.00 -14.12 0.27
N ASN A 67 -6.53 -13.74 1.43
CA ASN A 67 -7.87 -13.18 1.56
C ASN A 67 -7.77 -11.64 1.56
N LEU A 68 -8.31 -10.99 0.52
CA LEU A 68 -8.25 -9.53 0.39
C LEU A 68 -9.51 -8.88 0.96
N ILE A 69 -9.34 -8.05 1.97
CA ILE A 69 -10.36 -7.17 2.53
C ILE A 69 -10.08 -5.76 1.99
N ASN A 70 -10.74 -5.40 0.89
CA ASN A 70 -10.53 -4.12 0.22
C ASN A 70 -11.35 -3.00 0.87
N GLY A 71 -10.72 -1.81 1.05
CA GLY A 71 -11.41 -0.67 1.63
C GLY A 71 -10.63 0.64 1.53
N LYS A 72 -11.28 1.74 1.93
CA LYS A 72 -10.57 3.03 2.10
C LYS A 72 -9.64 2.95 3.31
N SER A 73 -8.42 3.47 3.18
CA SER A 73 -7.40 3.42 4.26
C SER A 73 -7.97 3.79 5.63
N GLY A 74 -8.68 4.92 5.74
CA GLY A 74 -9.21 5.37 7.03
C GLY A 74 -10.28 4.44 7.62
N ALA A 75 -11.06 3.75 6.80
CA ALA A 75 -12.05 2.78 7.27
C ALA A 75 -11.37 1.50 7.77
N LEU A 76 -10.36 1.01 7.04
CA LEU A 76 -9.58 -0.16 7.45
C LEU A 76 -8.77 0.12 8.73
N GLU A 77 -8.14 1.30 8.83
CA GLU A 77 -7.42 1.75 10.02
C GLU A 77 -8.33 1.83 11.25
N LYS A 78 -9.55 2.38 11.07
CA LYS A 78 -10.55 2.46 12.13
C LYS A 78 -10.97 1.06 12.57
N ARG A 79 -11.26 0.17 11.63
CA ARG A 79 -11.63 -1.22 11.91
C ARG A 79 -10.54 -1.95 12.70
N ILE A 80 -9.26 -1.88 12.28
CA ILE A 80 -8.14 -2.47 13.00
C ILE A 80 -8.05 -1.92 14.43
N ALA A 81 -8.26 -0.61 14.62
CA ALA A 81 -8.21 0.01 15.93
C ALA A 81 -9.39 -0.40 16.84
N GLU A 82 -10.58 -0.62 16.28
CA GLU A 82 -11.77 -1.07 17.01
C GLU A 82 -11.71 -2.55 17.38
N GLU A 83 -11.18 -3.39 16.48
CA GLU A 83 -10.98 -4.82 16.71
C GLU A 83 -9.79 -5.08 17.67
N GLY A 84 -8.80 -4.20 17.70
CA GLY A 84 -7.64 -4.31 18.61
C GLY A 84 -6.87 -5.61 18.43
N ALA A 85 -6.65 -6.34 19.54
CA ALA A 85 -5.94 -7.62 19.55
C ALA A 85 -6.71 -8.75 18.82
N ASP A 86 -8.02 -8.61 18.67
CA ASP A 86 -8.89 -9.59 18.00
C ASP A 86 -9.02 -9.29 16.49
N SER A 87 -8.26 -8.34 15.97
CA SER A 87 -8.30 -8.01 14.54
C SER A 87 -7.91 -9.20 13.69
N SER A 88 -8.74 -9.49 12.69
CA SER A 88 -8.45 -10.52 11.69
C SER A 88 -7.40 -10.09 10.66
N ALA A 89 -6.88 -8.87 10.73
CA ALA A 89 -5.88 -8.36 9.80
C ALA A 89 -4.48 -8.91 10.12
N ASP A 90 -3.95 -9.78 9.28
CA ASP A 90 -2.54 -10.21 9.34
C ASP A 90 -1.61 -9.16 8.73
N LEU A 91 -2.04 -8.53 7.63
CA LEU A 91 -1.31 -7.48 6.96
C LEU A 91 -2.22 -6.29 6.63
N TYR A 92 -1.68 -5.08 6.76
CA TYR A 92 -2.29 -3.86 6.26
C TYR A 92 -1.45 -3.22 5.17
N ILE A 93 -2.01 -3.06 3.97
CA ILE A 93 -1.35 -2.45 2.83
C ILE A 93 -2.00 -1.11 2.50
N THR A 94 -1.20 -0.06 2.51
CA THR A 94 -1.67 1.31 2.28
C THR A 94 -0.75 2.09 1.33
N ALA A 95 -1.16 3.29 0.96
CA ALA A 95 -0.51 4.08 -0.08
C ALA A 95 0.60 5.01 0.40
N ASP A 96 0.86 5.13 1.69
CA ASP A 96 1.80 6.12 2.22
C ASP A 96 2.39 5.72 3.58
N ALA A 97 3.71 5.89 3.73
CA ALA A 97 4.42 5.57 4.97
C ALA A 97 3.93 6.39 6.18
N GLY A 98 3.43 7.60 5.97
CA GLY A 98 2.84 8.42 7.03
C GLY A 98 1.63 7.77 7.70
N ARG A 99 0.88 6.92 6.98
CA ARG A 99 -0.19 6.10 7.57
C ARG A 99 0.36 4.98 8.44
N CYS A 100 1.39 4.28 7.97
CA CYS A 100 2.06 3.26 8.77
C CYS A 100 2.65 3.86 10.06
N GLY A 101 3.29 5.03 9.97
CA GLY A 101 3.79 5.75 11.14
C GLY A 101 2.68 6.17 12.11
N ALA A 102 1.51 6.58 11.62
CA ALA A 102 0.36 6.91 12.46
C ALA A 102 -0.25 5.68 13.14
N MET A 103 -0.27 4.53 12.47
CA MET A 103 -0.70 3.25 13.06
C MET A 103 0.30 2.76 14.12
N ASP A 104 1.60 2.89 13.85
CA ASP A 104 2.67 2.58 14.80
C ASP A 104 2.59 3.44 16.06
N ALA A 105 2.42 4.75 15.91
CA ALA A 105 2.25 5.67 17.05
C ALA A 105 1.05 5.35 17.95
N LYS A 106 0.04 4.66 17.41
CA LYS A 106 -1.13 4.15 18.16
C LYS A 106 -0.93 2.74 18.73
N GLY A 107 0.23 2.12 18.54
CA GLY A 107 0.49 0.75 18.99
C GLY A 107 -0.25 -0.33 18.21
N LEU A 108 -0.73 -0.04 16.99
CA LEU A 108 -1.56 -0.96 16.18
C LEU A 108 -0.75 -1.84 15.23
N LEU A 109 0.57 -1.73 15.23
CA LEU A 109 1.45 -2.55 14.40
C LEU A 109 2.33 -3.45 15.30
N GLN A 110 2.36 -4.74 14.96
CA GLN A 110 3.26 -5.70 15.60
C GLN A 110 4.71 -5.46 15.17
N SER A 111 5.64 -5.73 16.06
CA SER A 111 7.08 -5.72 15.76
C SER A 111 7.53 -7.07 15.18
N GLY A 112 8.74 -7.10 14.60
CA GLY A 112 9.32 -8.33 14.05
C GLY A 112 9.22 -8.45 12.54
N LEU A 113 8.66 -7.46 11.84
CA LEU A 113 8.62 -7.44 10.37
C LEU A 113 10.02 -7.19 9.78
N THR A 114 10.83 -8.24 9.77
CA THR A 114 12.19 -8.18 9.24
C THR A 114 12.63 -9.53 8.71
N SER A 115 13.48 -9.52 7.68
CA SER A 115 14.17 -10.69 7.15
C SER A 115 15.48 -10.24 6.48
N PRO A 116 16.43 -11.16 6.20
CA PRO A 116 17.60 -10.85 5.38
C PRO A 116 17.24 -10.22 4.02
N THR A 117 16.22 -10.76 3.36
CA THR A 117 15.71 -10.24 2.08
C THR A 117 15.19 -8.81 2.18
N ILE A 118 14.38 -8.49 3.21
CA ILE A 118 13.89 -7.13 3.45
C ILE A 118 15.07 -6.18 3.69
N LYS A 119 16.06 -6.61 4.50
CA LYS A 119 17.23 -5.80 4.81
C LYS A 119 18.08 -5.51 3.59
N ALA A 120 18.24 -6.48 2.68
CA ALA A 120 19.00 -6.33 1.44
C ALA A 120 18.27 -5.49 0.39
N SER A 121 16.93 -5.62 0.29
CA SER A 121 16.15 -5.03 -0.80
C SER A 121 15.58 -3.65 -0.47
N VAL A 122 15.34 -3.32 0.80
CA VAL A 122 14.69 -2.07 1.22
C VAL A 122 15.65 -1.23 2.05
N PRO A 123 16.01 -0.01 1.60
CA PRO A 123 16.87 0.90 2.36
C PRO A 123 16.33 1.19 3.77
N LYS A 124 17.23 1.42 4.74
CA LYS A 124 16.89 1.60 6.16
C LYS A 124 15.85 2.70 6.42
N ASN A 125 15.88 3.77 5.66
CA ASN A 125 14.94 4.89 5.77
C ASN A 125 13.53 4.61 5.21
N PHE A 126 13.32 3.45 4.57
CA PHE A 126 12.01 3.02 4.07
C PHE A 126 11.46 1.79 4.79
N ARG A 127 12.00 1.46 5.95
CA ARG A 127 11.53 0.34 6.78
C ARG A 127 11.78 0.59 8.26
N THR A 128 10.95 -0.05 9.07
CA THR A 128 11.18 -0.23 10.51
C THR A 128 11.07 -1.73 10.83
N ASN A 129 11.03 -2.10 12.08
CA ASN A 129 10.67 -3.46 12.49
C ASN A 129 9.16 -3.74 12.50
N LYS A 130 8.33 -2.75 12.10
CA LYS A 130 6.86 -2.83 12.12
C LYS A 130 6.22 -2.56 10.76
N TRP A 131 6.91 -1.90 9.85
CA TRP A 131 6.43 -1.67 8.49
C TRP A 131 7.57 -1.60 7.48
N VAL A 132 7.25 -1.85 6.22
CA VAL A 132 8.19 -1.82 5.10
C VAL A 132 7.58 -1.14 3.88
N GLY A 133 8.36 -0.29 3.22
CA GLY A 133 7.98 0.34 1.96
C GLY A 133 8.26 -0.59 0.80
N VAL A 134 7.22 -1.08 0.14
CA VAL A 134 7.32 -1.99 -1.02
C VAL A 134 7.40 -1.25 -2.37
N ALA A 135 7.13 0.04 -2.39
CA ALA A 135 7.26 0.89 -3.56
C ALA A 135 7.54 2.35 -3.15
N LYS A 136 8.27 3.08 -3.98
CA LYS A 136 8.50 4.52 -3.79
C LYS A 136 7.96 5.31 -4.97
N ARG A 137 7.56 6.55 -4.71
CA ARG A 137 7.16 7.56 -5.69
C ARG A 137 7.74 8.91 -5.32
N ALA A 138 7.86 9.79 -6.30
CA ALA A 138 8.12 11.20 -6.04
C ALA A 138 6.83 12.00 -6.21
N ARG A 139 6.68 13.05 -5.40
CA ARG A 139 5.75 14.13 -5.63
C ARG A 139 6.54 15.21 -6.34
N ILE A 140 6.10 15.68 -7.49
CA ILE A 140 6.90 16.59 -8.32
C ILE A 140 6.09 17.81 -8.75
N ILE A 141 6.77 18.79 -9.25
CA ILE A 141 6.20 20.00 -9.87
C ILE A 141 6.02 19.68 -11.35
N TYR A 142 4.77 19.74 -11.81
CA TYR A 142 4.40 19.75 -13.23
C TYR A 142 4.22 21.16 -13.71
N TYR A 143 4.55 21.43 -14.95
CA TYR A 143 4.41 22.76 -15.54
C TYR A 143 3.98 22.68 -17.01
N SER A 144 3.45 23.79 -17.53
CA SER A 144 3.23 23.98 -18.97
C SER A 144 4.47 24.54 -19.63
N PRO A 145 5.11 23.85 -20.57
CA PRO A 145 6.29 24.38 -21.26
C PRO A 145 5.99 25.59 -22.16
N GLU A 146 4.73 25.82 -22.50
CA GLU A 146 4.27 26.97 -23.29
C GLU A 146 4.14 28.26 -22.44
N ARG A 147 3.92 28.11 -21.11
CA ARG A 147 3.61 29.25 -20.21
C ARG A 147 4.63 29.44 -19.09
N VAL A 148 5.55 28.53 -18.92
CA VAL A 148 6.62 28.59 -17.93
C VAL A 148 7.96 28.40 -18.62
N SER A 149 8.80 29.36 -18.58
CA SER A 149 10.13 29.35 -19.21
C SER A 149 11.13 28.52 -18.38
N GLY A 150 12.19 28.06 -19.04
CA GLY A 150 13.28 27.37 -18.35
C GLY A 150 13.99 28.27 -17.30
N ALA A 151 14.02 29.59 -17.54
CA ALA A 151 14.57 30.56 -16.58
C ALA A 151 13.74 30.63 -15.30
N GLU A 152 12.40 30.59 -15.40
CA GLU A 152 11.50 30.56 -14.23
C GLU A 152 11.63 29.26 -13.41
N LEU A 153 11.99 28.16 -14.07
CA LEU A 153 12.17 26.85 -13.44
C LEU A 153 13.55 26.65 -12.83
N SER A 154 14.52 27.45 -13.24
CA SER A 154 15.90 27.29 -12.76
C SER A 154 15.94 27.43 -11.24
N GLY A 155 16.42 26.40 -10.55
CA GLY A 155 16.48 26.34 -9.09
C GLY A 155 15.12 26.26 -8.39
N LEU A 156 14.02 26.01 -9.11
CA LEU A 156 12.69 25.91 -8.49
C LEU A 156 12.62 24.69 -7.59
N THR A 157 12.40 24.93 -6.30
CA THR A 157 12.12 23.95 -5.27
C THR A 157 10.67 24.03 -4.82
N TYR A 158 10.27 23.20 -3.87
CA TYR A 158 8.95 23.33 -3.23
C TYR A 158 8.79 24.68 -2.53
N GLU A 159 9.85 25.14 -1.87
CA GLU A 159 9.87 26.41 -1.14
C GLU A 159 9.62 27.59 -2.10
N GLY A 160 10.18 27.54 -3.29
CA GLY A 160 10.00 28.55 -4.34
C GLY A 160 8.56 28.67 -4.87
N LEU A 161 7.69 27.72 -4.60
CA LEU A 161 6.25 27.81 -4.96
C LEU A 161 5.51 28.88 -4.15
N ALA A 162 6.07 29.35 -3.03
CA ALA A 162 5.50 30.44 -2.23
C ALA A 162 5.85 31.83 -2.78
N ASP A 163 6.76 31.96 -3.77
CA ASP A 163 7.13 33.19 -4.39
C ASP A 163 5.92 33.86 -5.07
N PRO A 164 5.64 35.17 -4.82
CA PRO A 164 4.52 35.88 -5.44
C PRO A 164 4.51 35.87 -6.97
N LYS A 165 5.64 35.61 -7.65
CA LYS A 165 5.68 35.43 -9.12
C LYS A 165 4.73 34.34 -9.64
N TRP A 166 4.33 33.38 -8.78
CA TRP A 166 3.40 32.32 -9.10
C TRP A 166 1.94 32.63 -8.80
N LYS A 167 1.62 33.90 -8.46
CA LYS A 167 0.23 34.29 -8.12
C LYS A 167 -0.76 33.95 -9.24
N GLY A 168 -1.79 33.20 -8.90
CA GLY A 168 -2.83 32.73 -9.85
C GLY A 168 -2.37 31.63 -10.80
N ARG A 169 -1.20 31.01 -10.56
CA ARG A 169 -0.58 30.06 -11.51
C ARG A 169 -0.44 28.64 -10.98
N ILE A 170 -0.77 28.38 -9.72
CA ILE A 170 -0.59 27.06 -9.05
C ILE A 170 -1.92 26.37 -8.85
N VAL A 171 -1.96 25.05 -9.11
CA VAL A 171 -3.03 24.16 -8.66
C VAL A 171 -2.46 23.02 -7.85
N ILE A 172 -3.10 22.73 -6.72
CA ILE A 172 -2.73 21.64 -5.83
C ILE A 172 -4.00 21.04 -5.23
N ARG A 173 -4.01 19.74 -4.97
CA ARG A 173 -5.16 19.07 -4.35
C ARG A 173 -5.33 19.47 -2.89
N LYS A 174 -6.48 19.11 -2.28
CA LYS A 174 -6.81 19.46 -0.87
C LYS A 174 -5.71 18.99 0.11
N SER A 175 -5.44 19.85 1.09
CA SER A 175 -4.46 19.62 2.18
C SER A 175 -4.81 18.42 3.06
N SER A 176 -6.09 18.04 3.14
CA SER A 176 -6.54 16.85 3.88
C SER A 176 -6.03 15.53 3.27
N ASN A 177 -5.55 15.54 2.02
CA ASN A 177 -5.03 14.34 1.38
C ASN A 177 -3.66 13.95 1.93
N ILE A 178 -3.44 12.64 2.11
CA ILE A 178 -2.21 12.10 2.70
C ILE A 178 -0.94 12.53 1.96
N TYR A 179 -0.98 12.68 0.62
CA TYR A 179 0.22 13.07 -0.15
C TYR A 179 0.65 14.51 0.14
N ASN A 180 -0.29 15.44 0.34
CA ASN A 180 0.04 16.79 0.77
C ASN A 180 0.44 16.82 2.25
N LYS A 181 -0.18 16.03 3.11
CA LYS A 181 0.25 15.90 4.50
C LYS A 181 1.70 15.42 4.60
N SER A 182 2.09 14.43 3.80
CA SER A 182 3.46 13.92 3.75
C SER A 182 4.44 14.96 3.20
N LEU A 183 4.05 15.75 2.18
CA LEU A 183 4.86 16.87 1.68
C LEU A 183 5.07 17.90 2.78
N VAL A 184 4.01 18.35 3.44
CA VAL A 184 4.09 19.31 4.54
C VAL A 184 4.93 18.78 5.70
N ALA A 185 4.77 17.51 6.05
CA ALA A 185 5.58 16.87 7.10
C ALA A 185 7.07 16.86 6.74
N SER A 186 7.41 16.61 5.47
CA SER A 186 8.78 16.69 4.97
C SER A 186 9.35 18.12 5.07
N LEU A 187 8.57 19.12 4.69
CA LEU A 187 8.98 20.52 4.81
C LEU A 187 9.15 20.94 6.28
N ILE A 188 8.28 20.49 7.18
CA ILE A 188 8.43 20.72 8.63
C ILE A 188 9.74 20.10 9.14
N ALA A 189 10.05 18.88 8.72
CA ALA A 189 11.25 18.17 9.16
C ALA A 189 12.54 18.85 8.68
N ASN A 190 12.53 19.45 7.48
CA ASN A 190 13.71 20.09 6.90
C ASN A 190 13.82 21.59 7.25
N ASN A 191 12.70 22.31 7.31
CA ASN A 191 12.68 23.77 7.38
C ASN A 191 12.05 24.30 8.69
N GLY A 192 11.47 23.42 9.51
CA GLY A 192 10.76 23.77 10.72
C GLY A 192 9.31 24.24 10.50
N LYS A 193 8.54 24.28 11.60
CA LYS A 193 7.09 24.55 11.55
C LYS A 193 6.77 25.96 11.05
N LYS A 194 7.51 26.97 11.50
CA LYS A 194 7.23 28.38 11.15
C LYS A 194 7.42 28.63 9.65
N ALA A 195 8.58 28.27 9.11
CA ALA A 195 8.88 28.43 7.69
C ALA A 195 7.89 27.65 6.81
N THR A 196 7.52 26.43 7.21
CA THR A 196 6.51 25.64 6.48
C THR A 196 5.11 26.27 6.54
N ALA A 197 4.73 26.88 7.65
CA ALA A 197 3.45 27.58 7.75
C ALA A 197 3.42 28.82 6.83
N ASP A 198 4.51 29.59 6.79
CA ASP A 198 4.63 30.74 5.90
C ASP A 198 4.64 30.32 4.43
N TRP A 199 5.37 29.25 4.09
CA TRP A 199 5.31 28.61 2.78
C TRP A 199 3.88 28.20 2.38
N ALA A 200 3.15 27.57 3.27
CA ALA A 200 1.78 27.11 2.98
C ALA A 200 0.84 28.30 2.69
N LYS A 201 0.98 29.42 3.42
CA LYS A 201 0.26 30.67 3.14
C LYS A 201 0.60 31.22 1.75
N GLY A 202 1.89 31.26 1.40
CA GLY A 202 2.35 31.71 0.09
C GLY A 202 1.80 30.86 -1.05
N VAL A 203 1.86 29.52 -0.91
CA VAL A 203 1.29 28.61 -1.91
C VAL A 203 -0.22 28.82 -2.06
N VAL A 204 -0.97 29.00 -0.96
CA VAL A 204 -2.42 29.28 -1.02
C VAL A 204 -2.68 30.61 -1.72
N ALA A 205 -1.90 31.67 -1.44
CA ALA A 205 -2.02 32.97 -2.11
C ALA A 205 -1.73 32.90 -3.62
N ASN A 206 -0.93 31.93 -4.04
CA ASN A 206 -0.52 31.70 -5.44
C ASN A 206 -1.45 30.74 -6.21
N MET A 207 -2.47 30.19 -5.55
CA MET A 207 -3.39 29.25 -6.22
C MET A 207 -4.24 29.96 -7.27
N ALA A 208 -4.38 29.32 -8.45
CA ALA A 208 -5.26 29.78 -9.53
C ALA A 208 -6.75 29.58 -9.18
N ARG A 209 -7.04 28.68 -8.28
CA ARG A 209 -8.40 28.34 -7.81
C ARG A 209 -8.37 27.55 -6.52
N ASP A 210 -9.50 27.42 -5.87
CA ASP A 210 -9.66 26.54 -4.72
C ASP A 210 -9.28 25.08 -5.03
N SER A 211 -8.72 24.42 -4.04
CA SER A 211 -8.30 23.03 -4.14
C SER A 211 -9.48 22.11 -4.41
N LYS A 212 -9.55 21.49 -5.57
CA LYS A 212 -10.57 20.50 -5.97
C LYS A 212 -9.93 19.34 -6.73
N GLY A 213 -10.56 18.18 -6.70
CA GLY A 213 -10.13 17.00 -7.44
C GLY A 213 -8.88 16.31 -6.87
N ASN A 214 -8.43 15.30 -7.58
CA ASN A 214 -7.22 14.51 -7.28
C ASN A 214 -6.01 15.00 -8.09
N ASP A 215 -4.88 14.31 -8.00
CA ASP A 215 -3.65 14.68 -8.73
C ASP A 215 -3.82 14.71 -10.25
N ARG A 216 -4.64 13.80 -10.83
CA ARG A 216 -4.94 13.84 -12.27
C ARG A 216 -5.68 15.11 -12.66
N ALA A 217 -6.61 15.56 -11.83
CA ALA A 217 -7.34 16.81 -12.06
C ALA A 217 -6.42 18.04 -12.02
N GLN A 218 -5.35 18.02 -11.23
CA GLN A 218 -4.37 19.10 -11.22
C GLN A 218 -3.54 19.10 -12.51
N ILE A 219 -3.07 17.93 -12.96
CA ILE A 219 -2.34 17.78 -14.24
C ILE A 219 -3.21 18.22 -15.41
N MET A 220 -4.49 17.82 -15.42
CA MET A 220 -5.45 18.23 -16.46
C MET A 220 -5.73 19.74 -16.45
N ALA A 221 -5.78 20.38 -15.27
CA ALA A 221 -5.96 21.83 -15.14
C ALA A 221 -4.79 22.58 -15.78
N VAL A 222 -3.56 22.12 -15.59
CA VAL A 222 -2.39 22.69 -16.29
C VAL A 222 -2.49 22.49 -17.81
N ALA A 223 -2.85 21.29 -18.27
CA ALA A 223 -3.01 21.01 -19.69
C ALA A 223 -4.14 21.83 -20.33
N ALA A 224 -5.18 22.18 -19.57
CA ALA A 224 -6.31 23.00 -20.02
C ALA A 224 -6.06 24.53 -19.91
N GLY A 225 -4.93 24.96 -19.35
CA GLY A 225 -4.62 26.38 -19.18
C GLY A 225 -5.24 27.04 -17.95
N GLU A 226 -5.86 26.29 -17.04
CA GLU A 226 -6.39 26.84 -15.77
C GLU A 226 -5.27 27.29 -14.82
N ALA A 227 -4.08 26.73 -14.96
CA ALA A 227 -2.89 27.07 -14.18
C ALA A 227 -1.63 26.69 -14.97
N ASP A 228 -0.49 27.20 -14.53
CA ASP A 228 0.79 26.92 -15.18
C ASP A 228 1.58 25.82 -14.49
N ILE A 229 1.33 25.64 -13.20
CA ILE A 229 2.05 24.70 -12.33
C ILE A 229 1.07 23.82 -11.54
N ALA A 230 1.40 22.53 -11.40
CA ALA A 230 0.72 21.61 -10.52
C ALA A 230 1.70 20.80 -9.67
N VAL A 231 1.30 20.45 -8.45
CA VAL A 231 2.04 19.50 -7.60
C VAL A 231 1.29 18.17 -7.57
N ALA A 232 1.90 17.12 -8.11
CA ALA A 232 1.28 15.79 -8.22
C ALA A 232 2.32 14.65 -8.18
N ASN A 233 1.88 13.42 -7.96
CA ASN A 233 2.78 12.27 -7.95
C ASN A 233 3.19 11.86 -9.38
N THR A 234 4.43 11.41 -9.53
CA THR A 234 5.08 11.08 -10.82
C THR A 234 4.29 10.12 -11.70
N TYR A 235 3.70 9.09 -11.12
CA TYR A 235 3.06 8.01 -11.89
C TYR A 235 1.73 8.42 -12.55
N TYR A 236 1.10 9.50 -12.13
CA TYR A 236 -0.20 9.90 -12.69
C TYR A 236 -0.11 10.32 -14.15
N LEU A 237 0.89 11.11 -14.53
CA LEU A 237 1.07 11.48 -15.92
C LEU A 237 1.38 10.27 -16.80
N ALA A 238 2.27 9.39 -16.33
CA ALA A 238 2.59 8.16 -17.05
C ALA A 238 1.35 7.30 -17.32
N LEU A 239 0.48 7.14 -16.31
CA LEU A 239 -0.79 6.42 -16.48
C LEU A 239 -1.74 7.13 -17.46
N MET A 240 -1.84 8.44 -17.42
CA MET A 240 -2.69 9.20 -18.35
C MET A 240 -2.20 9.07 -19.79
N LEU A 241 -0.90 9.12 -20.02
CA LEU A 241 -0.30 8.95 -21.35
C LEU A 241 -0.46 7.52 -21.87
N SER A 242 -0.32 6.51 -21.01
CA SER A 242 -0.49 5.10 -21.42
C SER A 242 -1.93 4.80 -21.84
N VAL A 243 -2.92 5.33 -21.13
CA VAL A 243 -4.33 5.18 -21.51
C VAL A 243 -4.61 5.86 -22.86
N LYS A 244 -4.08 7.07 -23.09
CA LYS A 244 -4.23 7.78 -24.39
C LYS A 244 -3.62 6.95 -25.53
N LYS A 245 -2.45 6.37 -25.35
CA LYS A 245 -1.79 5.51 -26.35
C LYS A 245 -2.65 4.27 -26.69
N VAL A 246 -3.21 3.60 -25.70
CA VAL A 246 -4.07 2.43 -25.88
C VAL A 246 -5.36 2.81 -26.65
N LEU A 247 -5.97 3.94 -26.33
CA LEU A 247 -7.18 4.43 -27.01
C LEU A 247 -6.88 4.80 -28.48
N ASN A 248 -5.76 5.46 -28.74
CA ASN A 248 -5.35 5.79 -30.11
C ASN A 248 -5.08 4.53 -30.93
N ASN A 249 -4.36 3.55 -30.39
CA ASN A 249 -4.10 2.28 -31.08
C ASN A 249 -5.41 1.52 -31.41
N LYS A 250 -6.39 1.53 -30.51
CA LYS A 250 -7.71 0.91 -30.77
C LYS A 250 -8.52 1.64 -31.84
N ARG A 251 -8.34 2.95 -32.00
CA ARG A 251 -8.96 3.71 -33.09
C ARG A 251 -8.35 3.37 -34.45
N LEU A 252 -7.02 3.26 -34.51
CA LEU A 252 -6.27 2.89 -35.72
C LEU A 252 -6.53 1.44 -36.17
N GLN A 253 -6.91 0.54 -35.29
CA GLN A 253 -7.28 -0.84 -35.62
C GLN A 253 -8.72 -0.99 -36.12
N LYS A 254 -9.56 0.06 -36.01
CA LYS A 254 -10.96 0.07 -36.44
C LYS A 254 -11.18 0.90 -37.71
N SER A 255 -10.16 1.58 -38.22
CA SER A 255 -10.09 2.26 -39.51
C SER A 255 -9.42 1.37 -40.54
#